data_2417372da5d36b0e830358b547eb2651
#
_entry.id   2417372da5d36b0e830358b547eb2651
#
_cell.length_a   1.000
_cell.length_b   1.000
_cell.length_c   1.000
_cell.angle_alpha   90.00
_cell.angle_beta   90.00
_cell.angle_gamma   90.00
#
_symmetry.space_group_name_H-M   'P 1'
#
loop_
_entity.id
_entity.type
_entity.pdbx_description
1 polymer ?
#
loop_
_entity_poly.entity_id
_entity_poly.type
_entity_poly.pdbx_seq_one_letter_code
_entity_poly.pdbx_strand_id
1 'polypeptide(L)'
;MTLDSYRSVGIFDNPKTRQQNQTILRMSADLIAAASTLHVLNRHILRLNDSGMNVVREALDPLLATGVRLLQTHVPTTASQAQQLVTHIGEWQAEIQKHKSRIQTENTFSPEQQLAFDTAIMLLEQFLDEFRCYGRSHSALQDERIIEDDDRAPLIQHGRHATDFSQPLIAGLRTVLILGVMSVFWINSSWPTGVLALTIAVVVSALFSTAPNPAKMVFQMWQGIALSFAAAFVFQFMVLPNLHGFIQLTFGLIPFLAFAAYLMTRPKWGAIGVGFGLFFSTLAIPDNVTQFNYAGLLNSGIALLVSATIAALAFLTVMPMGNQLSRYRMMRALNRQLIIACLNPLPGLRPQFERDTRELLRQIAGMRGFNTAKDRAILTDALTIQELGSAVLELRTLLGQPHSLDATRLSSVQTAISALAQFYRHRNQRNLRALRQAFNNVIPQVFDQVLETKGKESTSNDRKIQIYLHLIHLQVQALPDLGRPADPSPEVNKEVAGYAA
;
A
#
# COMPACT_ATOMS: atom_id res chain seq x y z
N MET A 1 0.13 13.66 2.83
CA MET A 1 0.24 13.33 1.39
C MET A 1 1.18 12.15 1.29
N THR A 2 0.80 11.13 0.54
CA THR A 2 1.67 9.96 0.32
C THR A 2 2.67 10.27 -0.79
N LEU A 3 3.84 9.63 -0.77
CA LEU A 3 4.89 9.78 -1.80
C LEU A 3 4.34 9.57 -3.22
N ASP A 4 3.38 8.67 -3.37
CA ASP A 4 2.66 8.42 -4.63
C ASP A 4 1.80 9.57 -5.13
N SER A 5 1.16 10.34 -4.24
CA SER A 5 0.38 11.51 -4.65
C SER A 5 1.29 12.65 -5.12
N TYR A 6 2.47 12.82 -4.52
CA TYR A 6 3.49 13.75 -5.03
C TYR A 6 4.04 13.29 -6.37
N ARG A 7 4.34 12.00 -6.51
CA ARG A 7 4.85 11.42 -7.75
C ARG A 7 3.87 11.57 -8.91
N SER A 8 2.60 11.26 -8.71
CA SER A 8 1.57 11.30 -9.76
C SER A 8 1.36 12.72 -10.31
N VAL A 9 1.51 13.74 -9.49
CA VAL A 9 1.46 15.15 -9.92
C VAL A 9 2.81 15.57 -10.52
N GLY A 10 3.92 15.25 -9.85
CA GLY A 10 5.27 15.66 -10.26
C GLY A 10 5.72 15.10 -11.61
N ILE A 11 5.20 13.95 -12.04
CA ILE A 11 5.50 13.38 -13.37
C ILE A 11 5.05 14.32 -14.51
N PHE A 12 3.95 15.05 -14.31
CA PHE A 12 3.42 15.98 -15.31
C PHE A 12 4.08 17.34 -15.22
N ASP A 13 4.48 17.78 -14.02
CA ASP A 13 4.98 19.13 -13.77
C ASP A 13 6.51 19.24 -13.91
N ASN A 14 7.27 18.15 -13.69
CA ASN A 14 8.72 18.20 -13.67
C ASN A 14 9.36 17.07 -14.50
N PRO A 15 10.08 17.41 -15.59
CA PRO A 15 10.74 16.42 -16.44
C PRO A 15 11.79 15.58 -15.70
N LYS A 16 12.45 16.11 -14.66
CA LYS A 16 13.36 15.36 -13.78
C LYS A 16 12.63 14.24 -13.03
N THR A 17 11.47 14.53 -12.45
CA THR A 17 10.65 13.52 -11.76
C THR A 17 10.19 12.43 -12.72
N ARG A 18 9.94 12.77 -13.99
CA ARG A 18 9.59 11.79 -15.03
C ARG A 18 10.74 10.84 -15.33
N GLN A 19 11.97 11.35 -15.45
CA GLN A 19 13.17 10.54 -15.67
C GLN A 19 13.49 9.64 -14.46
N GLN A 20 13.31 10.16 -13.25
CA GLN A 20 13.60 9.45 -11.99
C GLN A 20 12.44 8.56 -11.50
N ASN A 21 11.33 8.50 -12.24
CA ASN A 21 10.14 7.76 -11.81
C ASN A 21 10.42 6.29 -11.49
N GLN A 22 11.30 5.64 -12.24
CA GLN A 22 11.70 4.24 -12.00
C GLN A 22 12.47 4.10 -10.68
N THR A 23 13.40 5.01 -10.40
CA THR A 23 14.20 5.02 -9.18
C THR A 23 13.32 5.27 -7.95
N ILE A 24 12.33 6.18 -8.05
CA ILE A 24 11.35 6.43 -6.97
C ILE A 24 10.49 5.19 -6.69
N LEU A 25 10.06 4.49 -7.73
CA LEU A 25 9.30 3.24 -7.59
C LEU A 25 10.14 2.13 -6.95
N ARG A 26 11.41 1.98 -7.37
CA ARG A 26 12.35 1.03 -6.75
C ARG A 26 12.58 1.35 -5.27
N MET A 27 12.88 2.60 -4.95
CA MET A 27 13.07 3.05 -3.57
C MET A 27 11.85 2.74 -2.69
N SER A 28 10.65 3.01 -3.19
CA SER A 28 9.41 2.69 -2.46
C SER A 28 9.21 1.17 -2.28
N ALA A 29 9.54 0.38 -3.29
CA ALA A 29 9.43 -1.07 -3.24
C ALA A 29 10.44 -1.69 -2.28
N ASP A 30 11.69 -1.23 -2.30
CA ASP A 30 12.76 -1.69 -1.39
C ASP A 30 12.43 -1.33 0.07
N LEU A 31 11.88 -0.14 0.32
CA LEU A 31 11.43 0.25 1.66
C LEU A 31 10.29 -0.63 2.17
N ILE A 32 9.31 -0.95 1.33
CA ILE A 32 8.20 -1.84 1.70
C ILE A 32 8.71 -3.25 1.98
N ALA A 33 9.66 -3.75 1.20
CA ALA A 33 10.29 -5.05 1.42
C ALA A 33 11.00 -5.06 2.78
N ALA A 34 11.90 -4.12 3.03
CA ALA A 34 12.62 -4.00 4.29
C ALA A 34 11.67 -3.87 5.50
N ALA A 35 10.59 -3.08 5.38
CA ALA A 35 9.59 -2.94 6.43
C ALA A 35 8.83 -4.25 6.70
N SER A 36 8.53 -5.06 5.65
CA SER A 36 7.86 -6.33 5.83
C SER A 36 8.75 -7.35 6.54
N THR A 37 10.01 -7.46 6.14
CA THR A 37 10.98 -8.36 6.79
C THR A 37 11.26 -7.96 8.24
N LEU A 38 11.39 -6.65 8.51
CA LEU A 38 11.52 -6.13 9.88
C LEU A 38 10.30 -6.47 10.74
N HIS A 39 9.10 -6.38 10.18
CA HIS A 39 7.87 -6.76 10.89
C HIS A 39 7.87 -8.24 11.29
N VAL A 40 8.30 -9.13 10.41
CA VAL A 40 8.39 -10.56 10.69
C VAL A 40 9.48 -10.85 11.72
N LEU A 41 10.64 -10.21 11.61
CA LEU A 41 11.72 -10.31 12.57
C LEU A 41 11.24 -9.88 13.97
N ASN A 42 10.58 -8.74 14.07
CA ASN A 42 10.03 -8.26 15.35
C ASN A 42 9.02 -9.26 15.94
N ARG A 43 8.11 -9.81 15.12
CA ARG A 43 7.18 -10.84 15.58
C ARG A 43 7.88 -12.11 16.02
N HIS A 44 8.98 -12.49 15.37
CA HIS A 44 9.78 -13.64 15.78
C HIS A 44 10.43 -13.40 17.14
N ILE A 45 11.02 -12.22 17.36
CA ILE A 45 11.64 -11.82 18.63
C ILE A 45 10.62 -11.81 19.77
N LEU A 46 9.42 -11.24 19.54
CA LEU A 46 8.35 -11.25 20.55
C LEU A 46 7.96 -12.67 20.95
N ARG A 47 7.89 -13.60 20.00
CA ARG A 47 7.61 -15.02 20.31
C ARG A 47 8.71 -15.71 21.09
N LEU A 48 9.99 -15.36 20.83
CA LEU A 48 11.09 -15.87 21.67
C LEU A 48 10.91 -15.49 23.14
N ASN A 49 10.39 -14.27 23.39
CA ASN A 49 10.06 -13.83 24.75
C ASN A 49 8.93 -14.66 25.35
N ASP A 50 7.84 -14.85 24.59
CA ASP A 50 6.64 -15.58 25.07
C ASP A 50 6.91 -17.07 25.30
N SER A 51 7.81 -17.67 24.51
CA SER A 51 8.20 -19.09 24.64
C SER A 51 9.30 -19.36 25.68
N GLY A 52 9.77 -18.33 26.38
CA GLY A 52 10.81 -18.47 27.40
C GLY A 52 12.21 -18.77 26.86
N MET A 53 12.44 -18.56 25.57
CA MET A 53 13.78 -18.73 24.93
C MET A 53 14.72 -17.54 25.18
N ASN A 54 14.84 -17.13 26.44
CA ASN A 54 15.61 -15.94 26.83
C ASN A 54 17.09 -16.01 26.43
N VAL A 55 17.67 -17.21 26.44
CA VAL A 55 19.08 -17.42 26.03
C VAL A 55 19.31 -17.02 24.56
N VAL A 56 18.36 -17.36 23.67
CA VAL A 56 18.44 -16.98 22.26
C VAL A 56 18.27 -15.47 22.08
N ARG A 57 17.38 -14.86 22.84
CA ARG A 57 17.17 -13.42 22.83
C ARG A 57 18.43 -12.67 23.29
N GLU A 58 19.00 -13.05 24.44
CA GLU A 58 20.23 -12.44 24.96
C GLU A 58 21.39 -12.52 23.97
N ALA A 59 21.44 -13.60 23.19
CA ALA A 59 22.42 -13.75 22.11
C ALA A 59 22.15 -12.80 20.91
N LEU A 60 20.90 -12.41 20.67
CA LEU A 60 20.50 -11.48 19.59
C LEU A 60 20.57 -10.00 20.02
N ASP A 61 20.42 -9.70 21.31
CA ASP A 61 20.35 -8.32 21.84
C ASP A 61 21.50 -7.42 21.38
N PRO A 62 22.78 -7.82 21.39
CA PRO A 62 23.87 -6.94 20.93
C PRO A 62 23.76 -6.58 19.45
N LEU A 63 23.31 -7.52 18.60
CA LEU A 63 23.11 -7.29 17.18
C LEU A 63 21.93 -6.36 16.92
N LEU A 64 20.85 -6.54 17.65
CA LEU A 64 19.65 -5.68 17.55
C LEU A 64 19.91 -4.28 18.07
N ALA A 65 20.67 -4.13 19.16
CA ALA A 65 21.06 -2.82 19.70
C ALA A 65 21.91 -2.00 18.71
N THR A 66 22.80 -2.65 17.96
CA THR A 66 23.56 -2.02 16.86
C THR A 66 22.62 -1.51 15.78
N GLY A 67 21.63 -2.33 15.40
CA GLY A 67 20.61 -1.96 14.40
C GLY A 67 19.75 -0.78 14.83
N VAL A 68 19.27 -0.78 16.07
CA VAL A 68 18.45 0.33 16.61
C VAL A 68 19.24 1.63 16.57
N ARG A 69 20.49 1.62 17.00
CA ARG A 69 21.37 2.81 16.94
C ARG A 69 21.54 3.31 15.52
N LEU A 70 21.74 2.41 14.56
CA LEU A 70 21.96 2.75 13.16
C LEU A 70 20.69 3.36 12.53
N LEU A 71 19.52 2.82 12.83
CA LEU A 71 18.25 3.34 12.35
C LEU A 71 17.85 4.67 12.98
N GLN A 72 18.21 4.92 14.24
CA GLN A 72 17.92 6.19 14.93
C GLN A 72 18.79 7.35 14.48
N THR A 73 20.05 7.07 14.12
CA THR A 73 21.04 8.12 13.81
C THR A 73 21.07 8.53 12.34
N HIS A 74 20.60 7.70 11.42
CA HIS A 74 20.81 7.86 9.98
C HIS A 74 19.50 7.82 9.18
N VAL A 75 18.74 8.92 9.24
CA VAL A 75 17.75 9.20 8.18
C VAL A 75 18.48 9.98 7.08
N PRO A 76 18.87 9.34 5.95
CA PRO A 76 19.67 10.01 4.95
C PRO A 76 18.85 11.11 4.27
N THR A 77 19.35 12.34 4.31
CA THR A 77 18.80 13.49 3.61
C THR A 77 19.64 13.88 2.39
N THR A 78 20.88 13.38 2.31
CA THR A 78 21.82 13.65 1.21
C THR A 78 22.36 12.34 0.62
N ALA A 79 22.89 12.39 -0.61
CA ALA A 79 23.48 11.23 -1.26
C ALA A 79 24.68 10.67 -0.50
N SER A 80 25.52 11.54 0.08
CA SER A 80 26.67 11.13 0.90
C SER A 80 26.25 10.37 2.17
N GLN A 81 25.19 10.83 2.84
CA GLN A 81 24.62 10.12 3.99
C GLN A 81 24.00 8.77 3.61
N ALA A 82 23.36 8.69 2.45
CA ALA A 82 22.83 7.42 1.95
C ALA A 82 23.96 6.43 1.63
N GLN A 83 25.07 6.90 1.09
CA GLN A 83 26.25 6.08 0.84
C GLN A 83 26.93 5.61 2.15
N GLN A 84 27.01 6.48 3.16
CA GLN A 84 27.50 6.11 4.51
C GLN A 84 26.59 5.04 5.14
N LEU A 85 25.28 5.17 5.01
CA LEU A 85 24.34 4.15 5.48
C LEU A 85 24.62 2.78 4.84
N VAL A 86 24.86 2.73 3.53
CA VAL A 86 25.20 1.48 2.81
C VAL A 86 26.50 0.87 3.36
N THR A 87 27.50 1.69 3.68
CA THR A 87 28.77 1.24 4.28
C THR A 87 28.55 0.65 5.67
N HIS A 88 27.83 1.37 6.55
CA HIS A 88 27.54 0.90 7.90
C HIS A 88 26.70 -0.39 7.91
N ILE A 89 25.78 -0.55 6.97
CA ILE A 89 25.04 -1.82 6.80
C ILE A 89 26.01 -2.95 6.47
N GLY A 90 27.01 -2.73 5.60
CA GLY A 90 28.03 -3.72 5.28
C GLY A 90 28.89 -4.12 6.48
N GLU A 91 29.27 -3.15 7.32
CA GLU A 91 29.98 -3.40 8.57
C GLU A 91 29.15 -4.24 9.54
N TRP A 92 27.88 -3.91 9.68
CA TRP A 92 26.95 -4.67 10.53
C TRP A 92 26.74 -6.11 10.01
N GLN A 93 26.62 -6.30 8.69
CA GLN A 93 26.56 -7.65 8.11
C GLN A 93 27.81 -8.48 8.46
N ALA A 94 29.01 -7.89 8.43
CA ALA A 94 30.23 -8.56 8.83
C ALA A 94 30.26 -8.93 10.33
N GLU A 95 29.74 -8.03 11.18
CA GLU A 95 29.59 -8.28 12.62
C GLU A 95 28.65 -9.46 12.89
N ILE A 96 27.51 -9.53 12.20
CA ILE A 96 26.54 -10.63 12.30
C ILE A 96 27.20 -11.96 11.95
N GLN A 97 27.97 -12.04 10.86
CA GLN A 97 28.65 -13.26 10.45
C GLN A 97 29.68 -13.71 11.51
N LYS A 98 30.43 -12.78 12.06
CA LYS A 98 31.40 -13.06 13.14
C LYS A 98 30.70 -13.58 14.40
N HIS A 99 29.58 -12.97 14.79
CA HIS A 99 28.81 -13.39 15.96
C HIS A 99 28.18 -14.77 15.77
N LYS A 100 27.61 -15.04 14.59
CA LYS A 100 27.07 -16.33 14.19
C LYS A 100 28.11 -17.45 14.27
N SER A 101 29.31 -17.22 13.73
CA SER A 101 30.40 -18.19 13.78
C SER A 101 30.85 -18.48 15.21
N ARG A 102 30.89 -17.47 16.09
CA ARG A 102 31.24 -17.64 17.50
C ARG A 102 30.23 -18.53 18.22
N ILE A 103 28.93 -18.25 18.09
CA ILE A 103 27.87 -19.01 18.76
C ILE A 103 27.83 -20.47 18.24
N GLN A 104 28.05 -20.67 16.95
CA GLN A 104 28.13 -22.03 16.39
C GLN A 104 29.31 -22.82 16.96
N THR A 105 30.42 -22.19 17.26
CA THR A 105 31.60 -22.82 17.84
C THR A 105 31.38 -23.16 19.32
N GLU A 106 30.71 -22.28 20.05
CA GLU A 106 30.45 -22.46 21.51
C GLU A 106 29.38 -23.53 21.79
N ASN A 107 28.61 -23.96 20.78
CA ASN A 107 27.57 -25.01 20.82
C ASN A 107 26.59 -24.90 22.03
N THR A 108 26.19 -23.67 22.35
CA THR A 108 25.50 -23.27 23.59
C THR A 108 24.01 -23.57 23.54
N PHE A 109 23.45 -23.84 22.35
CA PHE A 109 22.00 -23.96 22.12
C PHE A 109 21.53 -25.40 21.96
N SER A 110 20.31 -25.67 22.43
CA SER A 110 19.58 -26.87 22.04
C SER A 110 19.24 -26.83 20.54
N PRO A 111 18.94 -27.94 19.88
CA PRO A 111 18.57 -27.96 18.43
C PRO A 111 17.42 -27.00 18.10
N GLU A 112 16.43 -26.86 18.95
CA GLU A 112 15.29 -25.96 18.78
C GLU A 112 15.70 -24.49 18.95
N GLN A 113 16.51 -24.18 19.96
CA GLN A 113 17.09 -22.86 20.17
C GLN A 113 18.00 -22.43 19.03
N GLN A 114 18.80 -23.36 18.54
CA GLN A 114 19.66 -23.11 17.38
C GLN A 114 18.88 -22.77 16.12
N LEU A 115 17.76 -23.46 15.88
CA LEU A 115 16.89 -23.16 14.76
C LEU A 115 16.23 -21.80 14.89
N ALA A 116 15.76 -21.47 16.09
CA ALA A 116 15.14 -20.18 16.38
C ALA A 116 16.16 -19.03 16.19
N PHE A 117 17.39 -19.22 16.61
CA PHE A 117 18.51 -18.30 16.39
C PHE A 117 18.82 -18.13 14.89
N ASP A 118 19.00 -19.25 14.16
CA ASP A 118 19.30 -19.20 12.72
C ASP A 118 18.16 -18.53 11.92
N THR A 119 16.90 -18.74 12.35
CA THR A 119 15.73 -18.07 11.74
C THR A 119 15.82 -16.57 11.95
N ALA A 120 16.13 -16.11 13.16
CA ALA A 120 16.30 -14.70 13.46
C ALA A 120 17.44 -14.06 12.66
N ILE A 121 18.59 -14.75 12.59
CA ILE A 121 19.75 -14.28 11.81
C ILE A 121 19.42 -14.21 10.32
N MET A 122 18.75 -15.22 9.76
CA MET A 122 18.32 -15.20 8.35
C MET A 122 17.41 -14.01 8.05
N LEU A 123 16.42 -13.74 8.91
CA LEU A 123 15.52 -12.59 8.76
C LEU A 123 16.27 -11.26 8.89
N LEU A 124 17.24 -11.18 9.79
CA LEU A 124 18.08 -9.99 9.95
C LEU A 124 18.97 -9.76 8.73
N GLU A 125 19.63 -10.81 8.21
CA GLU A 125 20.42 -10.74 6.97
C GLU A 125 19.56 -10.29 5.78
N GLN A 126 18.36 -10.85 5.62
CA GLN A 126 17.42 -10.47 4.57
C GLN A 126 16.98 -9.00 4.71
N PHE A 127 16.64 -8.57 5.92
CA PHE A 127 16.30 -7.16 6.18
C PHE A 127 17.44 -6.22 5.77
N LEU A 128 18.68 -6.57 6.10
CA LEU A 128 19.85 -5.75 5.77
C LEU A 128 20.10 -5.67 4.26
N ASP A 129 19.91 -6.76 3.53
CA ASP A 129 20.03 -6.77 2.08
C ASP A 129 18.96 -5.88 1.42
N GLU A 130 17.72 -5.95 1.89
CA GLU A 130 16.62 -5.11 1.40
C GLU A 130 16.83 -3.63 1.77
N PHE A 131 17.29 -3.36 2.98
CA PHE A 131 17.56 -2.01 3.45
C PHE A 131 18.80 -1.38 2.78
N ARG A 132 19.80 -2.18 2.46
CA ARG A 132 20.94 -1.79 1.62
C ARG A 132 20.50 -1.39 0.21
N CYS A 133 19.54 -2.11 -0.36
CA CYS A 133 18.97 -1.75 -1.66
C CYS A 133 18.21 -0.43 -1.61
N TYR A 134 17.44 -0.20 -0.54
CA TYR A 134 16.81 1.09 -0.29
C TYR A 134 17.84 2.23 -0.23
N GLY A 135 18.94 2.05 0.52
CA GLY A 135 20.03 3.03 0.60
C GLY A 135 20.65 3.36 -0.75
N ARG A 136 20.89 2.34 -1.58
CA ARG A 136 21.39 2.53 -2.97
C ARG A 136 20.41 3.26 -3.85
N SER A 137 19.13 2.88 -3.82
CA SER A 137 18.06 3.55 -4.58
C SER A 137 17.90 5.01 -4.15
N HIS A 138 18.04 5.28 -2.85
CA HIS A 138 17.99 6.65 -2.31
C HIS A 138 19.19 7.49 -2.74
N SER A 139 20.41 6.95 -2.69
CA SER A 139 21.62 7.62 -3.15
C SER A 139 21.52 7.97 -4.65
N ALA A 140 21.11 7.01 -5.47
CA ALA A 140 20.95 7.22 -6.91
C ALA A 140 19.89 8.29 -7.25
N LEU A 141 18.82 8.39 -6.46
CA LEU A 141 17.81 9.42 -6.62
C LEU A 141 18.38 10.83 -6.35
N GLN A 142 19.23 10.96 -5.34
CA GLN A 142 19.86 12.23 -4.97
C GLN A 142 20.95 12.66 -5.97
N ASP A 143 21.74 11.71 -6.47
CA ASP A 143 22.81 11.95 -7.46
C ASP A 143 22.29 12.11 -8.89
N GLU A 144 20.98 12.11 -9.10
CA GLU A 144 20.34 12.14 -10.43
C GLU A 144 20.82 11.00 -11.34
N ARG A 145 21.38 9.92 -10.79
CA ARG A 145 21.83 8.75 -11.56
C ARG A 145 20.66 7.83 -11.87
N ILE A 146 20.60 7.36 -13.09
CA ILE A 146 19.73 6.24 -13.46
C ILE A 146 20.46 4.98 -12.98
N ILE A 147 19.80 4.17 -12.17
CA ILE A 147 20.34 2.85 -11.82
C ILE A 147 20.24 2.00 -13.09
N GLU A 148 21.32 1.96 -13.87
CA GLU A 148 21.47 1.00 -14.95
C GLU A 148 21.75 -0.36 -14.30
N ASP A 149 20.91 -1.32 -14.65
CA ASP A 149 21.06 -2.76 -14.46
C ASP A 149 21.63 -3.24 -13.11
N ASP A 150 20.74 -3.42 -12.18
CA ASP A 150 20.85 -4.47 -11.17
C ASP A 150 20.16 -5.70 -11.77
N ASP A 151 20.69 -6.93 -11.63
CA ASP A 151 20.15 -8.24 -12.09
C ASP A 151 18.70 -8.53 -11.63
N ARG A 152 18.08 -7.55 -10.98
CA ARG A 152 16.69 -7.56 -10.53
C ARG A 152 15.78 -7.13 -11.67
N ALA A 153 14.79 -7.97 -11.95
CA ALA A 153 13.81 -7.76 -12.99
C ALA A 153 13.28 -6.32 -13.01
N PRO A 154 13.21 -5.65 -14.17
CA PRO A 154 12.72 -4.28 -14.29
C PRO A 154 11.31 -4.19 -13.72
N LEU A 155 11.09 -3.30 -12.75
CA LEU A 155 9.78 -3.05 -12.10
C LEU A 155 8.71 -2.57 -13.09
N ILE A 156 9.16 -2.08 -14.26
CA ILE A 156 8.30 -1.62 -15.35
C ILE A 156 8.63 -2.41 -16.62
N GLN A 157 8.37 -3.70 -16.63
CA GLN A 157 7.93 -4.30 -17.88
C GLN A 157 6.45 -3.98 -18.02
N HIS A 158 6.04 -3.54 -19.21
CA HIS A 158 4.65 -3.30 -19.62
C HIS A 158 3.82 -4.61 -19.57
N GLY A 159 3.96 -5.37 -18.50
CA GLY A 159 3.16 -6.53 -18.20
C GLY A 159 1.89 -6.06 -17.51
N ARG A 160 0.77 -6.44 -18.06
CA ARG A 160 -0.59 -6.31 -17.59
C ARG A 160 -0.60 -5.99 -16.09
N HIS A 161 -0.78 -4.70 -15.76
CA HIS A 161 -1.22 -4.36 -14.43
C HIS A 161 -2.34 -5.34 -14.10
N ALA A 162 -2.37 -5.89 -12.90
CA ALA A 162 -3.59 -6.50 -12.36
C ALA A 162 -4.59 -5.35 -12.16
N THR A 163 -4.88 -4.64 -13.26
CA THR A 163 -5.81 -3.52 -13.31
C THR A 163 -7.14 -4.17 -13.04
N ASP A 164 -7.66 -3.93 -11.86
CA ASP A 164 -9.01 -4.36 -11.53
C ASP A 164 -9.95 -3.66 -12.52
N PHE A 165 -10.21 -4.33 -13.66
CA PHE A 165 -11.05 -3.82 -14.75
C PHE A 165 -12.45 -3.45 -14.26
N SER A 166 -12.81 -3.92 -13.07
CA SER A 166 -14.08 -3.59 -12.44
C SER A 166 -14.20 -2.11 -12.04
N GLN A 167 -13.11 -1.43 -11.68
CA GLN A 167 -13.16 -0.01 -11.28
C GLN A 167 -13.52 0.91 -12.45
N PRO A 168 -12.83 0.87 -13.61
CA PRO A 168 -13.22 1.68 -14.76
C PRO A 168 -14.61 1.30 -15.28
N LEU A 169 -15.00 0.02 -15.22
CA LEU A 169 -16.34 -0.41 -15.61
C LEU A 169 -17.43 0.21 -14.72
N ILE A 170 -17.26 0.19 -13.41
CA ILE A 170 -18.19 0.80 -12.45
C ILE A 170 -18.25 2.33 -12.64
N ALA A 171 -17.09 2.97 -12.85
CA ALA A 171 -17.05 4.40 -13.12
C ALA A 171 -17.80 4.74 -14.42
N GLY A 172 -17.61 3.94 -15.48
CA GLY A 172 -18.33 4.08 -16.73
C GLY A 172 -19.84 3.89 -16.56
N LEU A 173 -20.27 2.81 -15.89
CA LEU A 173 -21.68 2.52 -15.64
C LEU A 173 -22.37 3.64 -14.84
N ARG A 174 -21.69 4.16 -13.82
CA ARG A 174 -22.18 5.31 -13.03
C ARG A 174 -22.35 6.55 -13.90
N THR A 175 -21.39 6.86 -14.77
CA THR A 175 -21.48 8.02 -15.66
C THR A 175 -22.61 7.86 -16.67
N VAL A 176 -22.79 6.66 -17.24
CA VAL A 176 -23.94 6.34 -18.12
C VAL A 176 -25.27 6.51 -17.40
N LEU A 177 -25.35 6.07 -16.14
CA LEU A 177 -26.57 6.22 -15.33
C LEU A 177 -26.88 7.69 -15.05
N ILE A 178 -25.87 8.50 -14.68
CA ILE A 178 -26.02 9.95 -14.49
C ILE A 178 -26.52 10.60 -15.79
N LEU A 179 -25.87 10.26 -16.92
CA LEU A 179 -26.25 10.76 -18.24
C LEU A 179 -27.70 10.42 -18.56
N GLY A 180 -28.09 9.16 -18.36
CA GLY A 180 -29.48 8.70 -18.63
C GLY A 180 -30.51 9.42 -17.79
N VAL A 181 -30.32 9.49 -16.46
CA VAL A 181 -31.23 10.15 -15.53
C VAL A 181 -31.37 11.64 -15.86
N MET A 182 -30.23 12.33 -16.08
CA MET A 182 -30.24 13.75 -16.41
C MET A 182 -30.87 14.04 -17.77
N SER A 183 -30.63 13.17 -18.81
CA SER A 183 -31.23 13.32 -20.12
C SER A 183 -32.75 13.14 -20.07
N VAL A 184 -33.25 12.12 -19.37
CA VAL A 184 -34.69 11.90 -19.19
C VAL A 184 -35.32 13.10 -18.46
N PHE A 185 -34.69 13.56 -17.39
CA PHE A 185 -35.16 14.74 -16.66
C PHE A 185 -35.21 16.00 -17.54
N TRP A 186 -34.12 16.28 -18.29
CA TRP A 186 -34.04 17.43 -19.18
C TRP A 186 -35.09 17.40 -20.28
N ILE A 187 -35.23 16.29 -20.97
CA ILE A 187 -36.20 16.14 -22.06
C ILE A 187 -37.63 16.36 -21.56
N ASN A 188 -38.00 15.75 -20.43
CA ASN A 188 -39.35 15.86 -19.88
C ASN A 188 -39.65 17.24 -19.26
N SER A 189 -38.64 17.92 -18.70
CA SER A 189 -38.84 19.22 -18.07
C SER A 189 -38.72 20.40 -19.05
N SER A 190 -38.22 20.16 -20.28
CA SER A 190 -37.90 21.21 -21.25
C SER A 190 -37.02 22.34 -20.64
N TRP A 191 -36.13 21.97 -19.70
CA TRP A 191 -35.34 22.93 -18.91
C TRP A 191 -34.30 23.64 -19.78
N PRO A 192 -34.29 24.98 -19.89
CA PRO A 192 -33.41 25.71 -20.79
C PRO A 192 -31.92 25.49 -20.54
N THR A 193 -31.53 25.32 -19.26
CA THR A 193 -30.14 25.07 -18.84
C THR A 193 -29.83 23.59 -18.63
N GLY A 194 -30.71 22.69 -19.07
CA GLY A 194 -30.54 21.26 -18.89
C GLY A 194 -29.25 20.70 -19.51
N VAL A 195 -28.82 21.24 -20.65
CA VAL A 195 -27.55 20.88 -21.30
C VAL A 195 -26.37 21.19 -20.39
N LEU A 196 -26.35 22.37 -19.77
CA LEU A 196 -25.32 22.79 -18.81
C LEU A 196 -25.30 21.81 -17.62
N ALA A 197 -26.47 21.53 -17.06
CA ALA A 197 -26.61 20.62 -15.94
C ALA A 197 -26.07 19.22 -16.27
N LEU A 198 -26.41 18.67 -17.42
CA LEU A 198 -25.95 17.37 -17.91
C LEU A 198 -24.42 17.33 -18.08
N THR A 199 -23.87 18.34 -18.76
CA THR A 199 -22.41 18.44 -19.00
C THR A 199 -21.65 18.45 -17.68
N ILE A 200 -22.08 19.27 -16.72
CA ILE A 200 -21.39 19.40 -15.44
C ILE A 200 -21.52 18.10 -14.61
N ALA A 201 -22.66 17.46 -14.61
CA ALA A 201 -22.83 16.18 -13.89
C ALA A 201 -21.87 15.09 -14.41
N VAL A 202 -21.67 15.01 -15.73
CA VAL A 202 -20.73 14.08 -16.36
C VAL A 202 -19.29 14.47 -16.02
N VAL A 203 -18.93 15.75 -16.14
CA VAL A 203 -17.58 16.26 -15.81
C VAL A 203 -17.24 15.96 -14.34
N VAL A 204 -18.14 16.24 -13.41
CA VAL A 204 -17.94 15.96 -11.98
C VAL A 204 -17.79 14.46 -11.73
N SER A 205 -18.61 13.63 -12.39
CA SER A 205 -18.48 12.17 -12.28
C SER A 205 -17.13 11.67 -12.79
N ALA A 206 -16.66 12.17 -13.93
CA ALA A 206 -15.37 11.78 -14.50
C ALA A 206 -14.19 12.27 -13.64
N LEU A 207 -14.20 13.53 -13.23
CA LEU A 207 -13.13 14.16 -12.44
C LEU A 207 -12.85 13.43 -11.12
N PHE A 208 -13.90 13.01 -10.42
CA PHE A 208 -13.76 12.34 -9.13
C PHE A 208 -13.80 10.80 -9.21
N SER A 209 -13.88 10.21 -10.40
CA SER A 209 -13.89 8.75 -10.56
C SER A 209 -12.65 8.07 -9.99
N THR A 210 -11.50 8.71 -10.05
CA THR A 210 -10.21 8.22 -9.55
C THR A 210 -9.85 8.74 -8.15
N ALA A 211 -10.72 9.55 -7.54
CA ALA A 211 -10.44 10.16 -6.24
C ALA A 211 -10.49 9.10 -5.11
N PRO A 212 -9.65 9.22 -4.08
CA PRO A 212 -9.60 8.26 -2.96
C PRO A 212 -10.91 8.18 -2.16
N ASN A 213 -11.66 9.27 -2.09
CA ASN A 213 -12.98 9.35 -1.45
C ASN A 213 -13.91 10.24 -2.29
N PRO A 214 -14.45 9.69 -3.40
CA PRO A 214 -15.20 10.48 -4.38
C PRO A 214 -16.41 11.20 -3.77
N ALA A 215 -17.22 10.51 -2.96
CA ALA A 215 -18.43 11.08 -2.36
C ALA A 215 -18.13 12.30 -1.51
N LYS A 216 -17.09 12.25 -0.66
CA LYS A 216 -16.67 13.38 0.16
C LYS A 216 -16.18 14.55 -0.69
N MET A 217 -15.39 14.26 -1.73
CA MET A 217 -14.84 15.31 -2.59
C MET A 217 -15.93 15.98 -3.43
N VAL A 218 -16.90 15.20 -3.96
CA VAL A 218 -18.06 15.77 -4.66
C VAL A 218 -18.92 16.61 -3.73
N PHE A 219 -19.13 16.19 -2.48
CA PHE A 219 -19.87 17.00 -1.50
C PHE A 219 -19.13 18.30 -1.17
N GLN A 220 -17.81 18.28 -1.01
CA GLN A 220 -17.01 19.50 -0.83
C GLN A 220 -17.08 20.41 -2.08
N MET A 221 -17.03 19.84 -3.27
CA MET A 221 -17.21 20.59 -4.51
C MET A 221 -18.59 21.23 -4.59
N TRP A 222 -19.65 20.53 -4.17
CA TRP A 222 -21.00 21.07 -4.06
C TRP A 222 -21.03 22.32 -3.15
N GLN A 223 -20.35 22.28 -1.99
CA GLN A 223 -20.19 23.44 -1.11
C GLN A 223 -19.47 24.60 -1.83
N GLY A 224 -18.44 24.31 -2.61
CA GLY A 224 -17.75 25.28 -3.45
C GLY A 224 -18.66 25.91 -4.51
N ILE A 225 -19.50 25.10 -5.15
CA ILE A 225 -20.51 25.57 -6.13
C ILE A 225 -21.54 26.50 -5.47
N ALA A 226 -22.06 26.13 -4.30
CA ALA A 226 -22.99 26.97 -3.57
C ALA A 226 -22.39 28.34 -3.20
N LEU A 227 -21.13 28.32 -2.74
CA LEU A 227 -20.39 29.52 -2.43
C LEU A 227 -20.08 30.36 -3.69
N SER A 228 -19.75 29.74 -4.81
CA SER A 228 -19.49 30.40 -6.09
C SER A 228 -20.74 31.09 -6.63
N PHE A 229 -21.91 30.49 -6.45
CA PHE A 229 -23.17 31.04 -6.89
C PHE A 229 -23.49 32.36 -6.12
N ALA A 230 -23.31 32.35 -4.80
CA ALA A 230 -23.47 33.57 -3.99
C ALA A 230 -22.45 34.67 -4.38
N ALA A 231 -21.20 34.27 -4.58
CA ALA A 231 -20.13 35.19 -5.02
C ALA A 231 -20.38 35.76 -6.43
N ALA A 232 -20.85 34.96 -7.36
CA ALA A 232 -21.19 35.37 -8.72
C ALA A 232 -22.37 36.37 -8.72
N PHE A 233 -23.35 36.15 -7.84
CA PHE A 233 -24.45 37.12 -7.66
C PHE A 233 -23.91 38.48 -7.19
N VAL A 234 -23.08 38.50 -6.16
CA VAL A 234 -22.46 39.74 -5.67
C VAL A 234 -21.61 40.39 -6.78
N PHE A 235 -20.81 39.61 -7.48
CA PHE A 235 -19.97 40.14 -8.54
C PHE A 235 -20.78 40.74 -9.68
N GLN A 236 -21.77 40.03 -10.23
CA GLN A 236 -22.55 40.49 -11.39
C GLN A 236 -23.44 41.69 -11.08
N PHE A 237 -24.06 41.78 -9.88
CA PHE A 237 -25.05 42.80 -9.59
C PHE A 237 -24.55 43.93 -8.72
N MET A 238 -23.44 43.76 -7.98
CA MET A 238 -22.89 44.81 -7.12
C MET A 238 -21.53 45.34 -7.61
N VAL A 239 -20.69 44.47 -8.15
CA VAL A 239 -19.33 44.85 -8.54
C VAL A 239 -19.27 45.27 -10.03
N LEU A 240 -19.77 44.44 -10.94
CA LEU A 240 -19.68 44.61 -12.37
C LEU A 240 -20.31 45.91 -12.90
N PRO A 241 -21.47 46.42 -12.38
CA PRO A 241 -22.07 47.66 -12.83
C PRO A 241 -21.19 48.90 -12.62
N ASN A 242 -20.28 48.84 -11.64
CA ASN A 242 -19.38 49.93 -11.27
C ASN A 242 -18.00 49.85 -12.02
N LEU A 243 -17.80 48.87 -12.88
CA LEU A 243 -16.53 48.65 -13.57
C LEU A 243 -16.60 49.20 -15.01
N HIS A 244 -15.65 50.04 -15.37
CA HIS A 244 -15.57 50.66 -16.66
C HIS A 244 -14.21 50.28 -17.32
N GLY A 245 -14.17 49.19 -18.05
CA GLY A 245 -13.00 48.73 -18.80
C GLY A 245 -12.27 47.54 -18.21
N PHE A 246 -11.39 46.96 -19.03
CA PHE A 246 -10.71 45.70 -18.77
C PHE A 246 -9.84 45.70 -17.50
N ILE A 247 -9.14 46.79 -17.23
CA ILE A 247 -8.24 46.91 -16.07
C ILE A 247 -9.04 46.81 -14.77
N GLN A 248 -10.17 47.55 -14.69
CA GLN A 248 -11.03 47.52 -13.51
C GLN A 248 -11.71 46.15 -13.34
N LEU A 249 -12.12 45.50 -14.42
CA LEU A 249 -12.65 44.15 -14.42
C LEU A 249 -11.62 43.16 -13.82
N THR A 250 -10.35 43.27 -14.25
CA THR A 250 -9.28 42.42 -13.71
C THR A 250 -9.15 42.61 -12.18
N PHE A 251 -9.09 43.84 -11.70
CA PHE A 251 -9.03 44.11 -10.26
C PHE A 251 -10.27 43.65 -9.51
N GLY A 252 -11.45 43.72 -10.12
CA GLY A 252 -12.71 43.22 -9.54
C GLY A 252 -12.74 41.69 -9.39
N LEU A 253 -12.10 40.95 -10.29
CA LEU A 253 -12.02 39.47 -10.26
C LEU A 253 -10.96 38.93 -9.29
N ILE A 254 -9.85 39.68 -9.07
CA ILE A 254 -8.71 39.24 -8.25
C ILE A 254 -9.14 38.72 -6.87
N PRO A 255 -9.98 39.38 -6.07
CA PRO A 255 -10.34 38.91 -4.73
C PRO A 255 -10.98 37.52 -4.73
N PHE A 256 -11.87 37.27 -5.69
CA PHE A 256 -12.60 36.00 -5.81
C PHE A 256 -11.67 34.88 -6.29
N LEU A 257 -10.83 35.14 -7.29
CA LEU A 257 -9.88 34.15 -7.79
C LEU A 257 -8.75 33.87 -6.77
N ALA A 258 -8.27 34.90 -6.07
CA ALA A 258 -7.30 34.73 -4.98
C ALA A 258 -7.88 33.90 -3.83
N PHE A 259 -9.16 34.10 -3.49
CA PHE A 259 -9.85 33.27 -2.51
C PHE A 259 -9.97 31.81 -2.96
N ALA A 260 -10.30 31.57 -4.24
CA ALA A 260 -10.29 30.23 -4.83
C ALA A 260 -8.91 29.55 -4.69
N ALA A 261 -7.86 30.25 -5.10
CA ALA A 261 -6.48 29.78 -5.02
C ALA A 261 -6.07 29.49 -3.57
N TYR A 262 -6.42 30.37 -2.63
CA TYR A 262 -6.18 30.14 -1.21
C TYR A 262 -6.86 28.86 -0.70
N LEU A 263 -8.12 28.62 -1.04
CA LEU A 263 -8.82 27.38 -0.65
C LEU A 263 -8.16 26.14 -1.25
N MET A 264 -7.69 26.22 -2.50
CA MET A 264 -6.99 25.11 -3.18
C MET A 264 -5.68 24.72 -2.48
N THR A 265 -4.98 25.68 -1.87
CA THR A 265 -3.72 25.37 -1.13
C THR A 265 -3.98 24.62 0.18
N ARG A 266 -5.19 24.61 0.70
CA ARG A 266 -5.52 23.95 1.97
C ARG A 266 -5.95 22.50 1.73
N PRO A 267 -5.24 21.49 2.30
CA PRO A 267 -5.54 20.08 2.06
C PRO A 267 -6.96 19.65 2.44
N LYS A 268 -7.56 20.34 3.42
CA LYS A 268 -8.94 20.07 3.88
C LYS A 268 -10.01 20.66 2.98
N TRP A 269 -9.72 21.77 2.28
CA TRP A 269 -10.69 22.58 1.52
C TRP A 269 -10.40 22.63 0.03
N GLY A 270 -9.40 21.88 -0.46
CA GLY A 270 -8.99 21.92 -1.85
C GLY A 270 -10.13 21.68 -2.85
N ALA A 271 -10.99 20.68 -2.59
CA ALA A 271 -12.14 20.42 -3.46
C ALA A 271 -13.21 21.53 -3.42
N ILE A 272 -13.36 22.24 -2.28
CA ILE A 272 -14.20 23.43 -2.17
C ILE A 272 -13.61 24.54 -3.05
N GLY A 273 -12.28 24.74 -2.99
CA GLY A 273 -11.58 25.75 -3.80
C GLY A 273 -11.71 25.49 -5.30
N VAL A 274 -11.57 24.22 -5.74
CA VAL A 274 -11.78 23.83 -7.14
C VAL A 274 -13.21 24.12 -7.58
N GLY A 275 -14.21 23.70 -6.78
CA GLY A 275 -15.62 23.98 -7.04
C GLY A 275 -15.91 25.47 -7.11
N PHE A 276 -15.40 26.25 -6.16
CA PHE A 276 -15.59 27.69 -6.14
C PHE A 276 -14.94 28.36 -7.35
N GLY A 277 -13.66 28.10 -7.63
CA GLY A 277 -12.93 28.78 -8.71
C GLY A 277 -13.48 28.48 -10.09
N LEU A 278 -13.73 27.18 -10.38
CA LEU A 278 -14.25 26.74 -11.67
C LEU A 278 -15.65 27.33 -11.95
N PHE A 279 -16.55 27.24 -10.98
CA PHE A 279 -17.94 27.64 -11.20
C PHE A 279 -18.17 29.13 -11.00
N PHE A 280 -17.39 29.80 -10.17
CA PHE A 280 -17.38 31.27 -10.15
C PHE A 280 -16.98 31.82 -11.52
N SER A 281 -15.89 31.31 -12.13
CA SER A 281 -15.48 31.73 -13.48
C SER A 281 -16.57 31.49 -14.52
N THR A 282 -17.29 30.34 -14.43
CA THR A 282 -18.37 30.02 -15.36
C THR A 282 -19.59 30.94 -15.21
N LEU A 283 -19.93 31.32 -13.96
CA LEU A 283 -21.09 32.16 -13.67
C LEU A 283 -20.80 33.65 -13.79
N ALA A 284 -19.56 34.09 -13.50
CA ALA A 284 -19.20 35.50 -13.37
C ALA A 284 -18.65 36.12 -14.66
N ILE A 285 -18.36 35.31 -15.73
CA ILE A 285 -17.83 35.84 -16.99
C ILE A 285 -18.85 36.78 -17.62
N PRO A 286 -18.52 38.09 -17.83
CA PRO A 286 -19.36 39.01 -18.54
C PRO A 286 -19.34 38.75 -20.04
N ASP A 287 -20.51 38.81 -20.69
CA ASP A 287 -20.63 38.82 -22.12
C ASP A 287 -20.16 40.17 -22.69
N ASN A 288 -19.81 40.23 -24.00
CA ASN A 288 -19.41 41.48 -24.66
C ASN A 288 -20.47 42.57 -24.55
N VAL A 289 -21.73 42.19 -24.53
CA VAL A 289 -22.86 43.09 -24.17
C VAL A 289 -23.38 42.61 -22.82
N THR A 290 -23.02 43.32 -21.78
CA THR A 290 -23.42 42.98 -20.41
C THR A 290 -24.94 43.06 -20.28
N GLN A 291 -25.58 41.89 -20.12
CA GLN A 291 -27.01 41.78 -19.83
C GLN A 291 -27.17 41.31 -18.38
N PHE A 292 -27.79 42.15 -17.56
CA PHE A 292 -28.10 41.81 -16.15
C PHE A 292 -29.34 40.92 -16.08
N ASN A 293 -29.17 39.63 -16.31
CA ASN A 293 -30.26 38.65 -16.32
C ASN A 293 -30.28 37.84 -15.00
N TYR A 294 -31.07 38.29 -14.01
CA TYR A 294 -31.25 37.60 -12.73
C TYR A 294 -31.79 36.17 -12.92
N ALA A 295 -32.76 35.98 -13.81
CA ALA A 295 -33.38 34.71 -14.06
C ALA A 295 -32.38 33.74 -14.69
N GLY A 296 -31.53 34.21 -15.61
CA GLY A 296 -30.47 33.43 -16.21
C GLY A 296 -29.42 32.96 -15.22
N LEU A 297 -28.96 33.87 -14.34
CA LEU A 297 -28.00 33.51 -13.30
C LEU A 297 -28.56 32.50 -12.31
N LEU A 298 -29.80 32.72 -11.83
CA LEU A 298 -30.48 31.80 -10.93
C LEU A 298 -30.67 30.43 -11.55
N ASN A 299 -31.11 30.39 -12.80
CA ASN A 299 -31.31 29.13 -13.53
C ASN A 299 -30.01 28.34 -13.74
N SER A 300 -28.93 29.05 -14.11
CA SER A 300 -27.61 28.45 -14.25
C SER A 300 -27.04 27.96 -12.91
N GLY A 301 -27.17 28.76 -11.84
CA GLY A 301 -26.73 28.36 -10.50
C GLY A 301 -27.48 27.14 -9.96
N ILE A 302 -28.80 27.08 -10.17
CA ILE A 302 -29.62 25.91 -9.81
C ILE A 302 -29.18 24.67 -10.65
N ALA A 303 -28.90 24.86 -11.95
CA ALA A 303 -28.42 23.80 -12.80
C ALA A 303 -27.12 23.16 -12.29
N LEU A 304 -26.19 23.99 -11.84
CA LEU A 304 -24.91 23.53 -11.26
C LEU A 304 -25.13 22.78 -9.94
N LEU A 305 -25.98 23.29 -9.06
CA LEU A 305 -26.27 22.65 -7.76
C LEU A 305 -27.00 21.30 -7.95
N VAL A 306 -27.98 21.23 -8.85
CA VAL A 306 -28.71 19.99 -9.18
C VAL A 306 -27.74 18.97 -9.76
N SER A 307 -26.88 19.38 -10.70
CA SER A 307 -25.87 18.51 -11.32
C SER A 307 -24.95 17.88 -10.29
N ALA A 308 -24.40 18.68 -9.40
CA ALA A 308 -23.50 18.22 -8.34
C ALA A 308 -24.24 17.33 -7.31
N THR A 309 -25.52 17.60 -7.04
CA THR A 309 -26.36 16.79 -6.15
C THR A 309 -26.59 15.40 -6.77
N ILE A 310 -26.96 15.33 -8.04
CA ILE A 310 -27.18 14.06 -8.74
C ILE A 310 -25.87 13.26 -8.84
N ALA A 311 -24.73 13.94 -9.13
CA ALA A 311 -23.43 13.31 -9.09
C ALA A 311 -23.10 12.77 -7.69
N ALA A 312 -23.34 13.54 -6.62
CA ALA A 312 -23.11 13.10 -5.24
C ALA A 312 -23.97 11.87 -4.89
N LEU A 313 -25.27 11.89 -5.24
CA LEU A 313 -26.19 10.77 -5.03
C LEU A 313 -25.72 9.52 -5.81
N ALA A 314 -25.26 9.68 -7.04
CA ALA A 314 -24.74 8.56 -7.82
C ALA A 314 -23.49 7.95 -7.18
N PHE A 315 -22.60 8.74 -6.58
CA PHE A 315 -21.44 8.23 -5.82
C PHE A 315 -21.84 7.54 -4.51
N LEU A 316 -22.97 7.89 -3.92
CA LEU A 316 -23.48 7.25 -2.70
C LEU A 316 -24.25 5.95 -2.99
N THR A 317 -24.97 5.88 -4.13
CA THR A 317 -25.85 4.77 -4.46
C THR A 317 -25.21 3.72 -5.36
N VAL A 318 -24.49 4.16 -6.40
CA VAL A 318 -23.82 3.25 -7.35
C VAL A 318 -22.47 2.83 -6.80
N MET A 319 -22.47 1.78 -5.99
CA MET A 319 -21.30 1.24 -5.29
C MET A 319 -20.53 2.36 -4.55
N PRO A 320 -20.93 2.71 -3.33
CA PRO A 320 -20.09 3.54 -2.50
C PRO A 320 -18.74 2.81 -2.42
N MET A 321 -17.71 3.37 -3.08
CA MET A 321 -16.34 2.89 -2.92
C MET A 321 -15.90 3.22 -1.49
N GLY A 322 -16.58 2.62 -0.51
CA GLY A 322 -16.14 2.59 0.86
C GLY A 322 -14.79 1.88 0.87
N ASN A 323 -13.83 2.42 1.59
CA ASN A 323 -12.53 1.82 1.83
C ASN A 323 -12.60 0.30 2.14
N GLN A 324 -13.72 -0.17 2.68
CA GLN A 324 -13.95 -1.58 3.03
C GLN A 324 -14.01 -2.52 1.82
N LEU A 325 -14.74 -2.16 0.76
CA LEU A 325 -14.86 -3.03 -0.42
C LEU A 325 -13.55 -3.09 -1.20
N SER A 326 -12.86 -1.94 -1.33
CA SER A 326 -11.52 -1.88 -1.94
C SER A 326 -10.52 -2.70 -1.13
N ARG A 327 -10.53 -2.59 0.20
CA ARG A 327 -9.70 -3.40 1.12
C ARG A 327 -9.97 -4.89 0.97
N TYR A 328 -11.24 -5.28 0.96
CA TYR A 328 -11.62 -6.69 0.78
C TYR A 328 -11.11 -7.25 -0.55
N ARG A 329 -11.23 -6.50 -1.65
CA ARG A 329 -10.72 -6.89 -2.97
C ARG A 329 -9.20 -7.03 -2.98
N MET A 330 -8.48 -6.09 -2.37
CA MET A 330 -7.02 -6.14 -2.29
C MET A 330 -6.55 -7.33 -1.45
N MET A 331 -7.19 -7.59 -0.31
CA MET A 331 -6.91 -8.78 0.50
C MET A 331 -7.21 -10.08 -0.26
N ARG A 332 -8.29 -10.10 -1.04
CA ARG A 332 -8.59 -11.24 -1.92
C ARG A 332 -7.55 -11.42 -3.03
N ALA A 333 -7.05 -10.32 -3.59
CA ALA A 333 -5.98 -10.34 -4.58
C ALA A 333 -4.67 -10.86 -3.96
N LEU A 334 -4.29 -10.41 -2.76
CA LEU A 334 -3.13 -10.93 -2.02
C LEU A 334 -3.27 -12.42 -1.69
N ASN A 335 -4.43 -12.86 -1.21
CA ASN A 335 -4.69 -14.27 -0.97
C ASN A 335 -4.51 -15.09 -2.26
N ARG A 336 -4.97 -14.56 -3.39
CA ARG A 336 -4.79 -15.22 -4.70
C ARG A 336 -3.30 -15.33 -5.09
N GLN A 337 -2.51 -14.30 -4.84
CA GLN A 337 -1.06 -14.34 -5.09
C GLN A 337 -0.38 -15.43 -4.25
N LEU A 338 -0.75 -15.57 -2.99
CA LEU A 338 -0.23 -16.66 -2.14
C LEU A 338 -0.63 -18.04 -2.66
N ILE A 339 -1.87 -18.23 -3.12
CA ILE A 339 -2.31 -19.49 -3.73
C ILE A 339 -1.48 -19.78 -4.99
N ILE A 340 -1.23 -18.78 -5.82
CA ILE A 340 -0.37 -18.89 -7.00
C ILE A 340 1.05 -19.30 -6.60
N ALA A 341 1.63 -18.69 -5.57
CA ALA A 341 2.94 -19.03 -5.03
C ALA A 341 3.02 -20.48 -4.53
N CYS A 342 1.93 -21.01 -3.99
CA CYS A 342 1.86 -22.41 -3.52
C CYS A 342 1.74 -23.43 -4.66
N LEU A 343 0.99 -23.13 -5.72
CA LEU A 343 0.53 -24.16 -6.68
C LEU A 343 1.12 -24.04 -8.08
N ASN A 344 1.50 -22.84 -8.55
CA ASN A 344 1.96 -22.64 -9.92
C ASN A 344 3.41 -23.09 -10.14
N PRO A 345 3.83 -23.38 -11.39
CA PRO A 345 5.23 -23.68 -11.72
C PRO A 345 6.16 -22.53 -11.33
N LEU A 346 7.37 -22.88 -10.84
CA LEU A 346 8.36 -21.93 -10.32
C LEU A 346 8.98 -20.96 -11.34
N PRO A 347 9.25 -21.37 -12.63
CA PRO A 347 9.95 -20.50 -13.57
C PRO A 347 9.27 -19.12 -13.72
N GLY A 348 10.01 -18.05 -13.39
CA GLY A 348 9.51 -16.66 -13.45
C GLY A 348 8.47 -16.27 -12.40
N LEU A 349 8.05 -17.19 -11.53
CA LEU A 349 7.00 -16.93 -10.54
C LEU A 349 7.45 -15.98 -9.42
N ARG A 350 8.70 -16.09 -8.97
CA ARG A 350 9.23 -15.26 -7.88
C ARG A 350 9.20 -13.76 -8.22
N PRO A 351 9.80 -13.28 -9.32
CA PRO A 351 9.77 -11.87 -9.66
C PRO A 351 8.35 -11.37 -9.94
N GLN A 352 7.46 -12.22 -10.45
CA GLN A 352 6.05 -11.88 -10.64
C GLN A 352 5.35 -11.71 -9.29
N PHE A 353 5.50 -12.64 -8.37
CA PHE A 353 4.91 -12.60 -7.03
C PHE A 353 5.37 -11.35 -6.26
N GLU A 354 6.68 -11.11 -6.22
CA GLU A 354 7.25 -9.95 -5.53
C GLU A 354 6.72 -8.63 -6.09
N ARG A 355 6.64 -8.49 -7.42
CA ARG A 355 6.10 -7.29 -8.07
C ARG A 355 4.63 -7.08 -7.73
N ASP A 356 3.80 -8.12 -7.90
CA ASP A 356 2.35 -8.01 -7.76
C ASP A 356 1.95 -7.78 -6.29
N THR A 357 2.62 -8.42 -5.34
CA THR A 357 2.37 -8.24 -3.91
C THR A 357 2.85 -6.87 -3.40
N ARG A 358 4.01 -6.39 -3.85
CA ARG A 358 4.51 -5.05 -3.51
C ARG A 358 3.57 -3.96 -4.02
N GLU A 359 3.05 -4.10 -5.23
CA GLU A 359 2.09 -3.16 -5.78
C GLU A 359 0.78 -3.13 -4.98
N LEU A 360 0.25 -4.31 -4.60
CA LEU A 360 -0.94 -4.40 -3.76
C LEU A 360 -0.70 -3.80 -2.36
N LEU A 361 0.47 -4.05 -1.75
CA LEU A 361 0.85 -3.45 -0.46
C LEU A 361 0.96 -1.93 -0.56
N ARG A 362 1.58 -1.43 -1.63
CA ARG A 362 1.68 0.00 -1.91
C ARG A 362 0.29 0.64 -2.01
N GLN A 363 -0.65 -0.01 -2.69
CA GLN A 363 -2.03 0.45 -2.81
C GLN A 363 -2.74 0.44 -1.45
N ILE A 364 -2.55 -0.61 -0.63
CA ILE A 364 -3.09 -0.69 0.73
C ILE A 364 -2.52 0.43 1.61
N ALA A 365 -1.20 0.62 1.61
CA ALA A 365 -0.53 1.66 2.39
C ALA A 365 -0.88 3.08 1.93
N GLY A 366 -1.15 3.26 0.64
CA GLY A 366 -1.57 4.55 0.05
C GLY A 366 -3.01 4.96 0.35
N MET A 367 -3.85 4.08 0.90
CA MET A 367 -5.23 4.42 1.25
C MET A 367 -5.26 5.41 2.41
N ARG A 368 -5.94 6.55 2.22
CA ARG A 368 -6.14 7.53 3.29
C ARG A 368 -7.05 6.95 4.37
N GLY A 369 -6.63 7.05 5.63
CA GLY A 369 -7.43 6.69 6.80
C GLY A 369 -6.90 5.51 7.60
N PHE A 370 -5.63 5.19 7.51
CA PHE A 370 -4.95 4.17 8.32
C PHE A 370 -4.77 4.58 9.80
N ASN A 371 -5.83 5.12 10.42
CA ASN A 371 -5.78 5.57 11.81
C ASN A 371 -6.54 4.64 12.77
N THR A 372 -7.20 3.60 12.25
CA THR A 372 -7.97 2.68 13.11
C THR A 372 -7.20 1.39 13.36
N ALA A 373 -7.48 0.74 14.51
CA ALA A 373 -6.93 -0.57 14.84
C ALA A 373 -7.24 -1.62 13.74
N LYS A 374 -8.41 -1.53 13.09
CA LYS A 374 -8.79 -2.39 11.96
C LYS A 374 -7.88 -2.20 10.74
N ASP A 375 -7.42 -0.99 10.49
CA ASP A 375 -6.54 -0.69 9.36
C ASP A 375 -5.15 -1.27 9.57
N ARG A 376 -4.63 -1.18 10.79
CA ARG A 376 -3.37 -1.80 11.18
C ARG A 376 -3.43 -3.32 11.06
N ALA A 377 -4.53 -3.95 11.48
CA ALA A 377 -4.73 -5.39 11.33
C ALA A 377 -4.69 -5.83 9.85
N ILE A 378 -5.32 -5.07 8.94
CA ILE A 378 -5.29 -5.36 7.50
C ILE A 378 -3.87 -5.26 6.93
N LEU A 379 -3.09 -4.25 7.34
CA LEU A 379 -1.70 -4.12 6.91
C LEU A 379 -0.84 -5.27 7.44
N THR A 380 -1.02 -5.63 8.71
CA THR A 380 -0.34 -6.77 9.33
C THR A 380 -0.65 -8.07 8.59
N ASP A 381 -1.93 -8.34 8.27
CA ASP A 381 -2.34 -9.50 7.48
C ASP A 381 -1.71 -9.48 6.08
N ALA A 382 -1.68 -8.31 5.42
CA ALA A 382 -1.11 -8.16 4.10
C ALA A 382 0.41 -8.42 4.09
N LEU A 383 1.15 -7.91 5.08
CA LEU A 383 2.58 -8.18 5.27
C LEU A 383 2.83 -9.66 5.56
N THR A 384 2.00 -10.28 6.41
CA THR A 384 2.09 -11.72 6.71
C THR A 384 1.88 -12.59 5.46
N ILE A 385 0.95 -12.22 4.58
CA ILE A 385 0.70 -12.94 3.31
C ILE A 385 1.89 -12.82 2.36
N GLN A 386 2.48 -11.64 2.26
CA GLN A 386 3.68 -11.44 1.44
C GLN A 386 4.83 -12.32 1.94
N GLU A 387 5.08 -12.32 3.23
CA GLU A 387 6.15 -13.08 3.84
C GLU A 387 5.96 -14.58 3.69
N LEU A 388 4.74 -15.08 3.98
CA LEU A 388 4.40 -16.48 3.73
C LEU A 388 4.64 -16.89 2.28
N GLY A 389 4.24 -16.04 1.33
CA GLY A 389 4.44 -16.32 -0.09
C GLY A 389 5.91 -16.36 -0.49
N SER A 390 6.72 -15.42 0.00
CA SER A 390 8.17 -15.41 -0.22
C SER A 390 8.83 -16.62 0.39
N ALA A 391 8.49 -16.99 1.63
CA ALA A 391 9.02 -18.17 2.30
C ALA A 391 8.65 -19.46 1.58
N VAL A 392 7.40 -19.59 1.09
CA VAL A 392 6.95 -20.76 0.31
C VAL A 392 7.70 -20.86 -1.02
N LEU A 393 7.92 -19.75 -1.73
CA LEU A 393 8.67 -19.75 -2.99
C LEU A 393 10.12 -20.16 -2.79
N GLU A 394 10.78 -19.65 -1.74
CA GLU A 394 12.14 -20.06 -1.39
C GLU A 394 12.19 -21.55 -1.02
N LEU A 395 11.29 -22.01 -0.16
CA LEU A 395 11.19 -23.43 0.19
C LEU A 395 11.01 -24.30 -1.05
N ARG A 396 10.08 -23.96 -1.95
CA ARG A 396 9.85 -24.71 -3.19
C ARG A 396 11.06 -24.69 -4.12
N THR A 397 11.80 -23.59 -4.17
CA THR A 397 13.04 -23.48 -4.96
C THR A 397 14.12 -24.40 -4.40
N LEU A 398 14.29 -24.44 -3.07
CA LEU A 398 15.24 -25.33 -2.40
C LEU A 398 14.87 -26.81 -2.57
N LEU A 399 13.57 -27.15 -2.54
CA LEU A 399 13.09 -28.51 -2.79
C LEU A 399 13.30 -28.96 -4.25
N GLY A 400 13.53 -28.04 -5.19
CA GLY A 400 13.93 -28.34 -6.56
C GLY A 400 15.45 -28.52 -6.75
N GLN A 401 16.26 -28.24 -5.72
CA GLN A 401 17.70 -28.40 -5.71
C GLN A 401 18.11 -29.71 -5.00
N PRO A 402 19.37 -30.17 -5.12
CA PRO A 402 19.83 -31.34 -4.36
C PRO A 402 19.66 -31.12 -2.84
N HIS A 403 18.95 -32.04 -2.21
CA HIS A 403 18.65 -32.08 -0.77
C HIS A 403 18.62 -33.53 -0.28
N SER A 404 18.70 -33.75 1.03
CA SER A 404 18.74 -35.09 1.63
C SER A 404 17.36 -35.66 1.99
N LEU A 405 16.25 -34.92 1.71
CA LEU A 405 14.90 -35.36 2.05
C LEU A 405 14.42 -36.55 1.22
N ASP A 406 13.89 -37.57 1.87
CA ASP A 406 13.25 -38.72 1.25
C ASP A 406 11.95 -38.37 0.54
N ALA A 407 11.54 -39.19 -0.43
CA ALA A 407 10.30 -38.96 -1.21
C ALA A 407 9.03 -38.84 -0.31
N THR A 408 8.96 -39.57 0.79
CA THR A 408 7.85 -39.54 1.75
C THR A 408 7.77 -38.19 2.46
N ARG A 409 8.92 -37.67 2.92
CA ARG A 409 9.00 -36.36 3.61
C ARG A 409 8.76 -35.21 2.64
N LEU A 410 9.29 -35.34 1.39
CA LEU A 410 9.00 -34.39 0.33
C LEU A 410 7.50 -34.28 0.03
N SER A 411 6.80 -35.43 -0.06
CA SER A 411 5.35 -35.47 -0.27
C SER A 411 4.59 -34.86 0.90
N SER A 412 5.06 -35.05 2.14
CA SER A 412 4.47 -34.43 3.34
C SER A 412 4.60 -32.90 3.32
N VAL A 413 5.78 -32.36 2.92
CA VAL A 413 5.99 -30.91 2.74
C VAL A 413 5.07 -30.35 1.67
N GLN A 414 4.95 -31.03 0.52
CA GLN A 414 4.06 -30.62 -0.58
C GLN A 414 2.58 -30.63 -0.13
N THR A 415 2.18 -31.60 0.69
CA THR A 415 0.84 -31.67 1.29
C THR A 415 0.60 -30.48 2.22
N ALA A 416 1.57 -30.10 3.05
CA ALA A 416 1.46 -28.93 3.91
C ALA A 416 1.34 -27.61 3.12
N ILE A 417 2.12 -27.46 2.04
CA ILE A 417 1.99 -26.30 1.13
C ILE A 417 0.61 -26.26 0.46
N SER A 418 0.08 -27.42 0.02
CA SER A 418 -1.26 -27.50 -0.57
C SER A 418 -2.37 -27.18 0.44
N ALA A 419 -2.23 -27.59 1.70
CA ALA A 419 -3.14 -27.24 2.79
C ALA A 419 -3.14 -25.72 3.06
N LEU A 420 -1.99 -25.06 2.94
CA LEU A 420 -1.87 -23.61 3.01
C LEU A 420 -2.66 -22.93 1.88
N ALA A 421 -2.52 -23.38 0.64
CA ALA A 421 -3.28 -22.88 -0.50
C ALA A 421 -4.79 -23.07 -0.31
N GLN A 422 -5.19 -24.23 0.22
CA GLN A 422 -6.60 -24.56 0.46
C GLN A 422 -7.21 -23.66 1.56
N PHE A 423 -6.46 -23.39 2.64
CA PHE A 423 -6.91 -22.45 3.67
C PHE A 423 -7.12 -21.04 3.11
N TYR A 424 -6.18 -20.51 2.32
CA TYR A 424 -6.33 -19.17 1.74
C TYR A 424 -7.38 -19.08 0.63
N ARG A 425 -7.72 -20.23 0.01
CA ARG A 425 -8.86 -20.30 -0.94
C ARG A 425 -10.20 -20.27 -0.20
N HIS A 426 -10.33 -20.98 0.92
CA HIS A 426 -11.53 -21.09 1.73
C HIS A 426 -11.15 -20.95 3.20
N ARG A 427 -11.13 -19.70 3.70
CA ARG A 427 -10.82 -19.39 5.12
C ARG A 427 -11.95 -19.87 6.02
N ASN A 428 -11.84 -21.08 6.53
CA ASN A 428 -12.75 -21.66 7.51
C ASN A 428 -11.98 -22.40 8.61
N GLN A 429 -12.63 -22.64 9.75
CA GLN A 429 -12.00 -23.27 10.91
C GLN A 429 -11.52 -24.70 10.62
N ARG A 430 -12.21 -25.44 9.75
CA ARG A 430 -11.82 -26.80 9.36
C ARG A 430 -10.48 -26.78 8.61
N ASN A 431 -10.35 -25.92 7.64
CA ASN A 431 -9.11 -25.79 6.85
C ASN A 431 -7.95 -25.23 7.70
N LEU A 432 -8.22 -24.35 8.67
CA LEU A 432 -7.20 -23.87 9.62
C LEU A 432 -6.66 -25.00 10.49
N ARG A 433 -7.55 -25.87 11.02
CA ARG A 433 -7.12 -27.04 11.79
C ARG A 433 -6.31 -28.02 10.95
N ALA A 434 -6.78 -28.31 9.73
CA ALA A 434 -6.06 -29.18 8.79
C ALA A 434 -4.68 -28.61 8.43
N LEU A 435 -4.58 -27.30 8.21
CA LEU A 435 -3.31 -26.61 7.95
C LEU A 435 -2.35 -26.73 9.14
N ARG A 436 -2.80 -26.41 10.35
CA ARG A 436 -1.97 -26.54 11.56
C ARG A 436 -1.51 -27.99 11.77
N GLN A 437 -2.40 -28.95 11.59
CA GLN A 437 -2.08 -30.36 11.72
C GLN A 437 -1.04 -30.83 10.67
N ALA A 438 -1.18 -30.38 9.41
CA ALA A 438 -0.23 -30.71 8.38
C ALA A 438 1.19 -30.22 8.72
N PHE A 439 1.34 -28.96 9.17
CA PHE A 439 2.65 -28.43 9.57
C PHE A 439 3.18 -29.08 10.86
N ASN A 440 2.32 -29.35 11.86
CA ASN A 440 2.72 -30.05 13.09
C ASN A 440 3.26 -31.47 12.80
N ASN A 441 2.75 -32.13 11.75
CA ASN A 441 3.20 -33.46 11.39
C ASN A 441 4.52 -33.43 10.58
N VAL A 442 4.72 -32.41 9.71
CA VAL A 442 5.90 -32.32 8.82
C VAL A 442 7.15 -31.91 9.58
N ILE A 443 7.02 -30.99 10.54
CA ILE A 443 8.19 -30.43 11.23
C ILE A 443 9.01 -31.51 11.93
N PRO A 444 8.47 -32.35 12.83
CA PRO A 444 9.27 -33.40 13.47
C PRO A 444 9.95 -34.31 12.45
N GLN A 445 9.23 -34.73 11.41
CA GLN A 445 9.75 -35.63 10.37
C GLN A 445 10.98 -35.08 9.65
N VAL A 446 11.01 -33.77 9.33
CA VAL A 446 12.13 -33.12 8.65
C VAL A 446 13.28 -32.85 9.62
N PHE A 447 12.97 -32.62 10.91
CA PHE A 447 13.98 -32.34 11.95
C PHE A 447 14.73 -33.60 12.38
N ASP A 448 14.02 -34.71 12.59
CA ASP A 448 14.61 -35.97 13.02
C ASP A 448 15.62 -36.48 11.98
N GLN A 449 15.34 -36.32 10.69
CA GLN A 449 16.26 -36.76 9.63
C GLN A 449 17.60 -36.01 9.68
N VAL A 450 17.60 -34.70 9.91
CA VAL A 450 18.84 -33.93 9.93
C VAL A 450 19.66 -34.25 11.18
N LEU A 451 19.02 -34.66 12.28
CA LEU A 451 19.72 -35.19 13.46
C LEU A 451 20.33 -36.55 13.19
N GLU A 452 19.65 -37.44 12.45
CA GLU A 452 20.16 -38.73 12.06
C GLU A 452 21.32 -38.61 11.03
N THR A 453 21.29 -37.61 10.15
CA THR A 453 22.34 -37.37 9.14
C THR A 453 23.56 -36.58 9.65
N LYS A 454 23.64 -36.23 10.93
CA LYS A 454 24.81 -35.55 11.54
C LYS A 454 26.14 -36.28 11.36
N GLY A 455 26.16 -37.47 10.75
CA GLY A 455 27.35 -38.23 10.35
C GLY A 455 27.69 -38.22 8.85
N LYS A 456 26.81 -37.73 7.97
CA LYS A 456 27.02 -37.63 6.52
C LYS A 456 26.53 -36.23 6.08
N GLU A 457 27.43 -35.40 5.56
CA GLU A 457 27.25 -34.11 4.88
C GLU A 457 25.80 -33.60 4.81
N SER A 458 25.29 -32.98 5.90
CA SER A 458 24.08 -32.14 5.86
C SER A 458 24.37 -30.99 4.91
N THR A 459 23.67 -30.93 3.78
CA THR A 459 23.88 -29.85 2.81
C THR A 459 23.40 -28.53 3.36
N SER A 460 24.03 -27.44 2.96
CA SER A 460 23.57 -26.07 3.32
C SER A 460 22.09 -25.86 2.98
N ASN A 461 21.55 -26.59 2.00
CA ASN A 461 20.16 -26.54 1.58
C ASN A 461 19.20 -27.16 2.61
N ASP A 462 19.60 -28.26 3.26
CA ASP A 462 18.75 -28.93 4.24
C ASP A 462 18.46 -28.00 5.44
N ARG A 463 19.48 -27.27 5.90
CA ARG A 463 19.31 -26.31 6.97
C ARG A 463 18.41 -25.13 6.57
N LYS A 464 18.54 -24.65 5.35
CA LYS A 464 17.64 -23.60 4.82
C LYS A 464 16.20 -24.08 4.72
N ILE A 465 15.97 -25.32 4.27
CA ILE A 465 14.64 -25.94 4.24
C ILE A 465 14.02 -25.97 5.63
N GLN A 466 14.77 -26.37 6.66
CA GLN A 466 14.30 -26.35 8.03
C GLN A 466 13.91 -24.96 8.50
N ILE A 467 14.75 -23.94 8.24
CA ILE A 467 14.50 -22.56 8.62
C ILE A 467 13.21 -22.04 7.97
N TYR A 468 13.03 -22.26 6.66
CA TYR A 468 11.80 -21.79 5.97
C TYR A 468 10.55 -22.55 6.42
N LEU A 469 10.64 -23.87 6.65
CA LEU A 469 9.53 -24.63 7.23
C LEU A 469 9.16 -24.14 8.64
N HIS A 470 10.16 -23.86 9.47
CA HIS A 470 9.94 -23.29 10.79
C HIS A 470 9.29 -21.90 10.73
N LEU A 471 9.80 -21.03 9.84
CA LEU A 471 9.23 -19.70 9.62
C LEU A 471 7.75 -19.77 9.21
N ILE A 472 7.42 -20.62 8.22
CA ILE A 472 6.04 -20.81 7.76
C ILE A 472 5.17 -21.36 8.91
N HIS A 473 5.67 -22.35 9.64
CA HIS A 473 4.95 -22.91 10.80
C HIS A 473 4.62 -21.85 11.83
N LEU A 474 5.59 -21.04 12.23
CA LEU A 474 5.37 -19.95 13.17
C LEU A 474 4.29 -18.98 12.70
N GLN A 475 4.27 -18.67 11.40
CA GLN A 475 3.23 -17.80 10.82
C GLN A 475 1.85 -18.49 10.83
N VAL A 476 1.79 -19.78 10.53
CA VAL A 476 0.54 -20.57 10.55
C VAL A 476 -0.03 -20.69 11.97
N GLN A 477 0.81 -20.88 12.98
CA GLN A 477 0.37 -20.93 14.38
C GLN A 477 -0.18 -19.58 14.88
N ALA A 478 0.35 -18.47 14.34
CA ALA A 478 -0.10 -17.11 14.69
C ALA A 478 -1.41 -16.69 14.00
N LEU A 479 -1.93 -17.48 13.06
CA LEU A 479 -3.20 -17.16 12.43
C LEU A 479 -4.32 -17.17 13.49
N PRO A 480 -5.18 -16.12 13.54
CA PRO A 480 -6.26 -16.05 14.51
C PRO A 480 -7.29 -17.15 14.27
N ASP A 481 -7.86 -17.68 15.35
CA ASP A 481 -8.98 -18.62 15.27
C ASP A 481 -10.21 -17.92 14.68
N LEU A 482 -10.73 -18.48 13.59
CA LEU A 482 -11.92 -17.97 12.92
C LEU A 482 -13.15 -18.31 13.78
N GLY A 483 -13.68 -17.35 14.52
CA GLY A 483 -14.85 -17.56 15.38
C GLY A 483 -14.74 -16.97 16.80
N ARG A 484 -13.57 -16.53 17.24
CA ARG A 484 -13.47 -15.64 18.38
C ARG A 484 -13.48 -14.19 17.90
N PRO A 485 -14.33 -13.30 18.48
CA PRO A 485 -14.12 -11.87 18.29
C PRO A 485 -12.67 -11.58 18.69
N ALA A 486 -11.95 -10.82 17.86
CA ALA A 486 -10.57 -10.42 18.15
C ALA A 486 -10.59 -9.71 19.51
N ASP A 487 -10.11 -10.38 20.54
CA ASP A 487 -9.78 -9.74 21.80
C ASP A 487 -8.72 -8.69 21.48
N PRO A 488 -8.90 -7.42 21.82
CA PRO A 488 -7.87 -6.43 21.62
C PRO A 488 -6.68 -6.89 22.47
N SER A 489 -5.63 -7.35 21.81
CA SER A 489 -4.41 -7.80 22.47
C SER A 489 -3.97 -6.73 23.46
N PRO A 490 -3.65 -7.10 24.73
CA PRO A 490 -3.30 -6.16 25.79
C PRO A 490 -2.04 -5.32 25.49
N GLU A 491 -1.28 -5.66 24.47
CA GLU A 491 -0.07 -4.95 24.04
C GLU A 491 -0.33 -3.59 23.41
N VAL A 492 -1.47 -3.39 22.69
CA VAL A 492 -1.76 -2.11 22.04
C VAL A 492 -2.01 -0.97 23.05
N ASN A 493 -2.44 -1.32 24.28
CA ASN A 493 -2.66 -0.33 25.34
C ASN A 493 -1.37 0.06 26.10
N LYS A 494 -0.32 -0.75 26.07
CA LYS A 494 0.95 -0.44 26.74
C LYS A 494 1.86 0.47 25.89
N GLU A 495 1.88 0.30 24.57
CA GLU A 495 2.66 1.16 23.70
C GLU A 495 2.11 2.59 23.60
N VAL A 496 0.79 2.78 23.59
CA VAL A 496 0.17 4.11 23.54
C VAL A 496 0.37 4.89 24.85
N ALA A 497 0.48 4.20 26.00
CA ALA A 497 0.75 4.83 27.28
C ALA A 497 2.23 5.24 27.45
N GLY A 498 3.16 4.60 26.74
CA GLY A 498 4.59 4.91 26.78
C GLY A 498 5.04 6.09 25.91
N TYR A 499 4.20 6.54 24.96
CA TYR A 499 4.48 7.71 24.11
C TYR A 499 3.76 9.00 24.58
N ALA A 500 2.95 8.93 25.63
CA ALA A 500 2.22 10.06 26.22
C ALA A 500 2.80 10.49 27.59
N ALA A 501 3.87 9.90 28.03
CA ALA A 501 4.73 10.33 29.13
C ALA A 501 6.13 10.65 28.57
#